data_64441b30b9d6b55d8e513fddeac7a245
#
_entry.id   64441b30b9d6b55d8e513fddeac7a245
#
_cell.length_a   1.000
_cell.length_b   1.000
_cell.length_c   1.000
_cell.angle_alpha   90.00
_cell.angle_beta   90.00
_cell.angle_gamma   90.00
#
_symmetry.space_group_name_H-M   'P 1'
#
loop_
_entity.id
_entity.type
_entity.pdbx_description
1 polymer ?
#
loop_
_entity_poly.entity_id
_entity_poly.type
_entity_poly.pdbx_seq_one_letter_code
_entity_poly.pdbx_strand_id
1 'polypeptide(L)'
;VTESPSLRRKFLDTVLSQIDREYRRAALSYEKGLRQRNRLLLRIREEGLSRSQLLFWDKLLIKNGDYISVKREEFIEFVNKREGLDDQHFEIVYDKSAVSEARLEQYAEEEIAAATTLVGPHRDDFIFKLNRRDLARYGSRGEQRMGVLWLKLAEMAFIEEISGER
;
A
#
# COMPACT_ATOMS: atom_id res chain seq x y z
N VAL A 1 -6.42 11.40 6.07
CA VAL A 1 -6.40 12.03 4.74
C VAL A 1 -5.19 12.94 4.56
N THR A 2 -4.84 13.71 5.59
CA THR A 2 -3.72 14.68 5.56
C THR A 2 -2.43 14.16 6.18
N GLU A 3 -2.43 12.93 6.64
CA GLU A 3 -1.33 12.30 7.37
C GLU A 3 -0.24 11.77 6.42
N SER A 4 0.83 11.24 7.00
CA SER A 4 1.96 10.72 6.25
C SER A 4 1.59 9.49 5.40
N PRO A 5 2.35 9.18 4.32
CA PRO A 5 2.13 7.97 3.53
C PRO A 5 2.09 6.68 4.37
N SER A 6 2.92 6.58 5.41
CA SER A 6 2.95 5.41 6.28
C SER A 6 1.63 5.22 7.05
N LEU A 7 1.01 6.29 7.52
CA LEU A 7 -0.29 6.25 8.20
C LEU A 7 -1.43 5.93 7.24
N ARG A 8 -1.38 6.45 6.01
CA ARG A 8 -2.35 6.08 4.97
C ARG A 8 -2.28 4.59 4.63
N ARG A 9 -1.06 4.03 4.49
CA ARG A 9 -0.89 2.59 4.29
C ARG A 9 -1.39 1.78 5.48
N LYS A 10 -1.09 2.21 6.69
CA LYS A 10 -1.55 1.55 7.92
C LYS A 10 -3.08 1.48 8.00
N PHE A 11 -3.77 2.54 7.60
CA PHE A 11 -5.23 2.55 7.53
C PHE A 11 -5.74 1.42 6.62
N LEU A 12 -5.22 1.32 5.40
CA LEU A 12 -5.61 0.27 4.46
C LEU A 12 -5.30 -1.13 4.98
N ASP A 13 -4.12 -1.32 5.55
CA ASP A 13 -3.73 -2.62 6.11
C ASP A 13 -4.64 -3.02 7.27
N THR A 14 -5.07 -2.06 8.07
CA THR A 14 -6.03 -2.31 9.17
C THR A 14 -7.37 -2.78 8.64
N VAL A 15 -7.93 -2.07 7.67
CA VAL A 15 -9.22 -2.42 7.05
C VAL A 15 -9.16 -3.81 6.41
N LEU A 16 -8.18 -4.02 5.55
CA LEU A 16 -8.06 -5.26 4.78
C LEU A 16 -7.73 -6.46 5.66
N SER A 17 -6.92 -6.28 6.71
CA SER A 17 -6.59 -7.36 7.65
C SER A 17 -7.78 -7.81 8.50
N GLN A 18 -8.76 -6.95 8.73
CA GLN A 18 -9.98 -7.30 9.47
C GLN A 18 -10.87 -8.27 8.69
N ILE A 19 -10.92 -8.14 7.38
CA ILE A 19 -11.86 -8.87 6.52
C ILE A 19 -11.22 -10.01 5.74
N ASP A 20 -9.89 -10.03 5.62
CA ASP A 20 -9.15 -11.01 4.84
C ASP A 20 -7.95 -11.57 5.64
N ARG A 21 -8.08 -12.82 6.09
CA ARG A 21 -7.03 -13.52 6.84
C ARG A 21 -5.75 -13.69 6.00
N GLU A 22 -5.89 -13.94 4.70
CA GLU A 22 -4.76 -14.08 3.79
C GLU A 22 -4.03 -12.74 3.60
N TYR A 23 -4.77 -11.63 3.56
CA TYR A 23 -4.15 -10.30 3.53
C TYR A 23 -3.30 -10.07 4.78
N ARG A 24 -3.85 -10.37 5.95
CA ARG A 24 -3.13 -10.23 7.22
C ARG A 24 -1.85 -11.06 7.23
N ARG A 25 -1.96 -12.31 6.78
CA ARG A 25 -0.81 -13.21 6.68
C ARG A 25 0.24 -12.67 5.70
N ALA A 26 -0.21 -12.26 4.52
CA ALA A 26 0.67 -11.71 3.49
C ALA A 26 1.39 -10.44 3.96
N ALA A 27 0.68 -9.53 4.64
CA ALA A 27 1.25 -8.31 5.18
C ALA A 27 2.33 -8.59 6.24
N LEU A 28 2.08 -9.52 7.16
CA LEU A 28 3.06 -9.92 8.18
C LEU A 28 4.28 -10.60 7.57
N SER A 29 4.08 -11.50 6.60
CA SER A 29 5.17 -12.17 5.89
C SER A 29 6.00 -11.19 5.07
N TYR A 30 5.34 -10.23 4.41
CA TYR A 30 5.99 -9.19 3.64
C TYR A 30 6.87 -8.31 4.54
N GLU A 31 6.35 -7.84 5.64
CA GLU A 31 7.09 -7.00 6.60
C GLU A 31 8.32 -7.72 7.15
N LYS A 32 8.16 -8.99 7.54
CA LYS A 32 9.27 -9.82 8.03
C LYS A 32 10.33 -10.03 6.94
N GLY A 33 9.89 -10.37 5.74
CA GLY A 33 10.78 -10.55 4.59
C GLY A 33 11.53 -9.28 4.22
N LEU A 34 10.84 -8.13 4.29
CA LEU A 34 11.42 -6.82 4.03
C LEU A 34 12.57 -6.51 5.01
N ARG A 35 12.39 -6.76 6.30
CA ARG A 35 13.45 -6.57 7.30
C ARG A 35 14.65 -7.46 7.03
N GLN A 36 14.43 -8.72 6.70
CA GLN A 36 15.51 -9.67 6.40
C GLN A 36 16.26 -9.28 5.14
N ARG A 37 15.52 -8.90 4.09
CA ARG A 37 16.11 -8.45 2.84
C ARG A 37 16.94 -7.18 3.04
N ASN A 38 16.46 -6.23 3.80
CA ASN A 38 17.19 -4.99 4.07
C ASN A 38 18.51 -5.26 4.87
N ARG A 39 18.50 -6.20 5.80
CA ARG A 39 19.72 -6.64 6.48
C ARG A 39 20.74 -7.24 5.52
N LEU A 40 20.27 -8.05 4.55
CA LEU A 40 21.16 -8.62 3.54
C LEU A 40 21.69 -7.56 2.58
N LEU A 41 20.88 -6.57 2.20
CA LEU A 41 21.35 -5.45 1.39
C LEU A 41 22.49 -4.69 2.08
N LEU A 42 22.36 -4.45 3.38
CA LEU A 42 23.42 -3.83 4.17
C LEU A 42 24.70 -4.70 4.18
N ARG A 43 24.56 -6.00 4.37
CA ARG A 43 25.70 -6.92 4.38
C ARG A 43 26.36 -7.06 3.00
N ILE A 44 25.58 -7.02 1.94
CA ILE A 44 26.12 -6.99 0.57
C ILE A 44 26.96 -5.74 0.36
N ARG A 45 26.46 -4.58 0.80
CA ARG A 45 27.21 -3.32 0.72
C ARG A 45 28.48 -3.31 1.54
N GLU A 46 28.42 -3.75 2.80
CA GLU A 46 29.52 -3.61 3.77
C GLU A 46 30.51 -4.80 3.73
N GLU A 47 30.02 -6.00 3.47
CA GLU A 47 30.81 -7.24 3.55
C GLU A 47 31.08 -7.87 2.18
N GLY A 48 30.47 -7.35 1.11
CA GLY A 48 30.66 -7.89 -0.24
C GLY A 48 29.98 -9.25 -0.47
N LEU A 49 28.90 -9.56 0.24
CA LEU A 49 28.16 -10.80 0.02
C LEU A 49 27.57 -10.84 -1.39
N SER A 50 27.35 -12.04 -1.90
CA SER A 50 26.72 -12.25 -3.21
C SER A 50 25.25 -11.79 -3.21
N ARG A 51 24.84 -11.12 -4.30
CA ARG A 51 23.44 -10.75 -4.55
C ARG A 51 22.49 -11.97 -4.60
N SER A 52 23.03 -13.16 -4.87
CA SER A 52 22.24 -14.41 -4.85
C SER A 52 21.59 -14.70 -3.50
N GLN A 53 22.12 -14.15 -2.41
CA GLN A 53 21.51 -14.23 -1.09
C GLN A 53 20.12 -13.61 -1.01
N LEU A 54 19.78 -12.71 -1.93
CA LEU A 54 18.48 -12.04 -1.98
C LEU A 54 17.36 -12.89 -2.62
N LEU A 55 17.70 -13.93 -3.40
CA LEU A 55 16.72 -14.65 -4.23
C LEU A 55 15.51 -15.21 -3.45
N PHE A 56 15.74 -15.79 -2.30
CA PHE A 56 14.66 -16.31 -1.45
C PHE A 56 13.70 -15.19 -1.02
N TRP A 57 14.28 -14.06 -0.59
CA TRP A 57 13.50 -12.92 -0.11
C TRP A 57 12.80 -12.17 -1.24
N ASP A 58 13.44 -12.11 -2.41
CA ASP A 58 12.83 -11.54 -3.62
C ASP A 58 11.53 -12.29 -3.98
N LYS A 59 11.57 -13.61 -4.01
CA LYS A 59 10.38 -14.44 -4.27
C LYS A 59 9.29 -14.27 -3.24
N LEU A 60 9.67 -14.21 -1.96
CA LEU A 60 8.73 -14.00 -0.87
C LEU A 60 8.05 -12.64 -0.96
N LEU A 61 8.82 -11.57 -1.23
CA LEU A 61 8.27 -10.23 -1.39
C LEU A 61 7.38 -10.12 -2.61
N ILE A 62 7.74 -10.71 -3.74
CA ILE A 62 6.92 -10.70 -4.96
C ILE A 62 5.58 -11.37 -4.69
N LYS A 63 5.59 -12.59 -4.14
CA LYS A 63 4.37 -13.34 -3.85
C LYS A 63 3.42 -12.59 -2.91
N ASN A 64 3.91 -12.16 -1.77
CA ASN A 64 3.08 -11.47 -0.77
C ASN A 64 2.76 -10.03 -1.20
N GLY A 65 3.70 -9.35 -1.84
CA GLY A 65 3.49 -7.99 -2.35
C GLY A 65 2.44 -7.91 -3.43
N ASP A 66 2.39 -8.88 -4.35
CA ASP A 66 1.35 -8.95 -5.39
C ASP A 66 -0.04 -9.12 -4.76
N TYR A 67 -0.17 -9.99 -3.77
CA TYR A 67 -1.43 -10.17 -3.06
C TYR A 67 -1.89 -8.87 -2.37
N ILE A 68 -0.99 -8.21 -1.67
CA ILE A 68 -1.26 -6.93 -1.02
C ILE A 68 -1.72 -5.89 -2.05
N SER A 69 -1.01 -5.76 -3.16
CA SER A 69 -1.33 -4.79 -4.21
C SER A 69 -2.69 -5.04 -4.85
N VAL A 70 -3.02 -6.29 -5.17
CA VAL A 70 -4.32 -6.66 -5.74
C VAL A 70 -5.45 -6.32 -4.79
N LYS A 71 -5.32 -6.63 -3.51
CA LYS A 71 -6.36 -6.33 -2.51
C LYS A 71 -6.53 -4.84 -2.24
N ARG A 72 -5.46 -4.08 -2.27
CA ARG A 72 -5.53 -2.62 -2.18
C ARG A 72 -6.24 -2.03 -3.40
N GLU A 73 -5.95 -2.51 -4.60
CA GLU A 73 -6.64 -2.09 -5.82
C GLU A 73 -8.14 -2.39 -5.76
N GLU A 74 -8.52 -3.59 -5.36
CA GLU A 74 -9.94 -3.98 -5.23
C GLU A 74 -10.69 -3.04 -4.28
N PHE A 75 -10.09 -2.73 -3.13
CA PHE A 75 -10.70 -1.81 -2.16
C PHE A 75 -10.85 -0.40 -2.74
N ILE A 76 -9.81 0.13 -3.38
CA ILE A 76 -9.82 1.46 -3.95
C ILE A 76 -10.83 1.57 -5.10
N GLU A 77 -10.92 0.57 -5.97
CA GLU A 77 -11.93 0.51 -7.02
C GLU A 77 -13.34 0.53 -6.46
N PHE A 78 -13.58 -0.24 -5.40
CA PHE A 78 -14.87 -0.25 -4.71
C PHE A 78 -15.21 1.13 -4.14
N VAL A 79 -14.28 1.75 -3.42
CA VAL A 79 -14.46 3.06 -2.81
C VAL A 79 -14.74 4.13 -3.87
N ASN A 80 -14.01 4.11 -4.99
CA ASN A 80 -14.15 5.09 -6.06
C ASN A 80 -15.48 4.99 -6.83
N LYS A 81 -16.20 3.88 -6.71
CA LYS A 81 -17.53 3.70 -7.28
C LYS A 81 -18.66 4.26 -6.38
N ARG A 82 -18.32 4.66 -5.15
CA ARG A 82 -19.31 5.21 -4.21
C ARG A 82 -19.68 6.63 -4.61
N GLU A 83 -20.97 6.95 -4.39
CA GLU A 83 -21.47 8.30 -4.60
C GLU A 83 -20.78 9.30 -3.68
N GLY A 84 -20.64 10.55 -4.14
CA GLY A 84 -20.11 11.63 -3.33
C GLY A 84 -21.07 12.06 -2.22
N LEU A 85 -20.64 13.04 -1.45
CA LEU A 85 -21.44 13.66 -0.39
C LEU A 85 -21.67 15.14 -0.73
N ASP A 86 -22.88 15.65 -0.54
CA ASP A 86 -23.25 17.06 -0.76
C ASP A 86 -22.81 17.57 -2.15
N ASP A 87 -23.10 16.81 -3.19
CA ASP A 87 -22.73 17.10 -4.58
C ASP A 87 -21.22 17.23 -4.83
N GLN A 88 -20.38 16.76 -3.89
CA GLN A 88 -18.94 16.74 -4.02
C GLN A 88 -18.45 15.35 -4.40
N HIS A 89 -17.52 15.31 -5.35
CA HIS A 89 -16.95 14.07 -5.83
C HIS A 89 -15.59 13.80 -5.14
N PHE A 90 -15.54 12.69 -4.41
CA PHE A 90 -14.32 12.19 -3.77
C PHE A 90 -13.76 11.00 -4.53
N GLU A 91 -12.44 10.93 -4.62
CA GLU A 91 -11.74 9.79 -5.18
C GLU A 91 -10.41 9.53 -4.47
N ILE A 92 -9.94 8.30 -4.55
CA ILE A 92 -8.59 7.92 -4.13
C ILE A 92 -7.81 7.55 -5.39
N VAL A 93 -6.66 8.17 -5.57
CA VAL A 93 -5.69 7.80 -6.61
C VAL A 93 -4.62 6.94 -5.97
N TYR A 94 -4.47 5.71 -6.46
CA TYR A 94 -3.47 4.77 -5.98
C TYR A 94 -2.13 4.99 -6.69
N ASP A 95 -1.15 5.49 -5.97
CA ASP A 95 0.25 5.56 -6.41
C ASP A 95 0.94 4.26 -6.01
N LYS A 96 0.80 3.26 -6.89
CA LYS A 96 1.24 1.88 -6.65
C LYS A 96 2.74 1.73 -6.90
N SER A 97 3.44 1.16 -5.94
CA SER A 97 4.79 0.67 -6.10
C SER A 97 4.78 -0.86 -6.17
N ALA A 98 4.68 -1.41 -7.37
CA ALA A 98 4.68 -2.86 -7.55
C ALA A 98 6.06 -3.46 -7.26
N VAL A 99 6.08 -4.67 -6.71
CA VAL A 99 7.29 -5.47 -6.62
C VAL A 99 7.25 -6.56 -7.69
N SER A 100 8.31 -6.61 -8.50
CA SER A 100 8.47 -7.61 -9.55
C SER A 100 9.94 -7.94 -9.72
N GLU A 101 10.22 -9.06 -10.35
CA GLU A 101 11.60 -9.46 -10.67
C GLU A 101 12.29 -8.36 -11.50
N ALA A 102 11.62 -7.84 -12.52
CA ALA A 102 12.15 -6.78 -13.37
C ALA A 102 12.46 -5.50 -12.59
N ARG A 103 11.58 -5.08 -11.70
CA ARG A 103 11.80 -3.87 -10.89
C ARG A 103 12.90 -4.06 -9.85
N LEU A 104 12.99 -5.21 -9.23
CA LEU A 104 14.09 -5.53 -8.30
C LEU A 104 15.43 -5.53 -9.01
N GLU A 105 15.50 -6.02 -10.24
CA GLU A 105 16.72 -5.96 -11.06
C GLU A 105 17.04 -4.51 -11.47
N GLN A 106 16.05 -3.75 -11.89
CA GLN A 106 16.22 -2.36 -12.30
C GLN A 106 16.82 -1.49 -11.18
N TYR A 107 16.40 -1.69 -9.94
CA TYR A 107 16.82 -0.90 -8.77
C TYR A 107 17.89 -1.56 -7.92
N ALA A 108 18.47 -2.66 -8.38
CA ALA A 108 19.40 -3.47 -7.60
C ALA A 108 20.60 -2.68 -7.05
N GLU A 109 21.23 -1.85 -7.86
CA GLU A 109 22.39 -1.05 -7.43
C GLU A 109 22.01 0.03 -6.43
N GLU A 110 20.92 0.74 -6.68
CA GLU A 110 20.39 1.77 -5.78
C GLU A 110 19.95 1.17 -4.43
N GLU A 111 19.36 -0.01 -4.44
CA GLU A 111 18.96 -0.71 -3.23
C GLU A 111 20.16 -1.13 -2.38
N ILE A 112 21.21 -1.62 -3.01
CA ILE A 112 22.45 -1.96 -2.31
C ILE A 112 23.10 -0.70 -1.73
N ALA A 113 23.20 0.36 -2.52
CA ALA A 113 23.77 1.62 -2.07
C ALA A 113 22.99 2.23 -0.89
N ALA A 114 21.68 2.16 -0.92
CA ALA A 114 20.79 2.65 0.15
C ALA A 114 20.64 1.65 1.32
N ALA A 115 21.05 0.39 1.13
CA ALA A 115 20.84 -0.72 2.06
C ALA A 115 19.36 -0.89 2.46
N THR A 116 18.46 -0.63 1.50
CA THR A 116 17.01 -0.72 1.73
C THR A 116 16.28 -1.11 0.44
N THR A 117 15.14 -1.78 0.58
CA THR A 117 14.27 -2.14 -0.54
C THR A 117 13.49 -0.91 -0.98
N LEU A 118 13.61 -0.56 -2.28
CA LEU A 118 13.07 0.69 -2.85
C LEU A 118 11.77 0.49 -3.65
N VAL A 119 11.37 -0.73 -3.91
CA VAL A 119 10.16 -1.07 -4.65
C VAL A 119 9.28 -2.01 -3.84
N GLY A 120 7.97 -1.90 -4.00
CA GLY A 120 7.01 -2.74 -3.33
C GLY A 120 5.93 -1.96 -2.57
N PRO A 121 4.90 -2.66 -2.07
CA PRO A 121 3.73 -2.02 -1.43
C PRO A 121 4.05 -1.21 -0.15
N HIS A 122 5.20 -1.40 0.47
CA HIS A 122 5.65 -0.54 1.58
C HIS A 122 6.03 0.87 1.12
N ARG A 123 6.10 1.10 -0.19
CA ARG A 123 6.34 2.40 -0.83
C ARG A 123 5.09 3.00 -1.48
N ASP A 124 3.96 2.31 -1.42
CA ASP A 124 2.70 2.82 -1.97
C ASP A 124 2.30 4.13 -1.31
N ASP A 125 1.59 4.95 -2.06
CA ASP A 125 0.86 6.09 -1.53
C ASP A 125 -0.55 6.15 -2.10
N PHE A 126 -1.40 6.94 -1.45
CA PHE A 126 -2.79 7.12 -1.78
C PHE A 126 -3.12 8.60 -1.69
N ILE A 127 -3.57 9.17 -2.80
CA ILE A 127 -3.90 10.59 -2.87
C ILE A 127 -5.41 10.74 -2.84
N PHE A 128 -5.92 11.42 -1.82
CA PHE A 128 -7.33 11.77 -1.72
C PHE A 128 -7.60 13.04 -2.53
N LYS A 129 -8.56 12.97 -3.43
CA LYS A 129 -8.98 14.12 -4.24
C LYS A 129 -10.43 14.46 -3.98
N LEU A 130 -10.69 15.77 -3.96
CA LEU A 130 -12.02 16.35 -3.98
C LEU A 130 -12.14 17.16 -5.26
N ASN A 131 -13.12 16.83 -6.10
CA ASN A 131 -13.35 17.51 -7.38
C ASN A 131 -12.04 17.66 -8.19
N ARG A 132 -11.25 16.58 -8.26
CA ARG A 132 -9.96 16.47 -8.97
C ARG A 132 -8.79 17.23 -8.34
N ARG A 133 -8.96 17.84 -7.14
CA ARG A 133 -7.89 18.53 -6.42
C ARG A 133 -7.45 17.72 -5.22
N ASP A 134 -6.15 17.75 -4.93
CA ASP A 134 -5.59 17.11 -3.73
C ASP A 134 -6.24 17.70 -2.47
N LEU A 135 -7.00 16.86 -1.76
CA LEU A 135 -7.74 17.25 -0.57
C LEU A 135 -6.84 17.69 0.58
N ALA A 136 -5.66 17.08 0.71
CA ALA A 136 -4.71 17.43 1.76
C ALA A 136 -4.12 18.83 1.56
N ARG A 137 -3.88 19.21 0.31
CA ARG A 137 -3.25 20.50 -0.06
C ARG A 137 -4.23 21.64 -0.19
N TYR A 138 -5.40 21.38 -0.79
CA TYR A 138 -6.32 22.42 -1.25
C TYR A 138 -7.68 22.38 -0.57
N GLY A 139 -7.96 21.33 0.20
CA GLY A 139 -9.23 21.20 0.89
C GLY A 139 -9.30 22.05 2.16
N SER A 140 -10.46 22.64 2.42
CA SER A 140 -10.77 23.24 3.71
C SER A 140 -10.86 22.15 4.80
N ARG A 141 -10.82 22.56 6.07
CA ARG A 141 -11.02 21.62 7.19
C ARG A 141 -12.36 20.91 7.12
N GLY A 142 -13.42 21.60 6.71
CA GLY A 142 -14.74 21.02 6.50
C GLY A 142 -14.74 19.99 5.39
N GLU A 143 -14.13 20.30 4.26
CA GLU A 143 -13.98 19.39 3.13
C GLU A 143 -13.16 18.15 3.49
N GLN A 144 -12.07 18.31 4.25
CA GLN A 144 -11.28 17.19 4.75
C GLN A 144 -12.08 16.27 5.66
N ARG A 145 -12.93 16.83 6.54
CA ARG A 145 -13.83 16.04 7.39
C ARG A 145 -14.88 15.29 6.57
N MET A 146 -15.43 15.93 5.54
CA MET A 146 -16.34 15.28 4.60
C MET A 146 -15.67 14.12 3.86
N GLY A 147 -14.42 14.28 3.44
CA GLY A 147 -13.64 13.22 2.82
C GLY A 147 -13.43 12.02 3.74
N VAL A 148 -13.14 12.27 5.02
CA VAL A 148 -13.03 11.20 6.04
C VAL A 148 -14.37 10.49 6.24
N LEU A 149 -15.46 11.22 6.31
CA LEU A 149 -16.80 10.63 6.43
C LEU A 149 -17.13 9.77 5.22
N TRP A 150 -16.90 10.28 4.01
CA TRP A 150 -17.10 9.52 2.77
C TRP A 150 -16.32 8.21 2.77
N LEU A 151 -15.05 8.27 3.15
CA LEU A 151 -14.19 7.08 3.22
C LEU A 151 -14.68 6.07 4.26
N LYS A 152 -15.11 6.54 5.44
CA LYS A 152 -15.67 5.67 6.49
C LYS A 152 -16.95 4.99 6.07
N LEU A 153 -17.84 5.68 5.38
CA LEU A 153 -19.06 5.10 4.82
C LEU A 153 -18.75 4.05 3.75
N ALA A 154 -17.76 4.33 2.89
CA ALA A 154 -17.29 3.39 1.88
C ALA A 154 -16.64 2.14 2.51
N GLU A 155 -15.83 2.32 3.55
CA GLU A 155 -15.24 1.23 4.34
C GLU A 155 -16.31 0.31 4.93
N MET A 156 -17.33 0.88 5.55
CA MET A 156 -18.45 0.12 6.13
C MET A 156 -19.18 -0.68 5.04
N ALA A 157 -19.48 -0.06 3.91
CA ALA A 157 -20.14 -0.73 2.79
C ALA A 157 -19.29 -1.88 2.22
N PHE A 158 -17.97 -1.70 2.14
CA PHE A 158 -17.05 -2.74 1.70
C PHE A 158 -17.03 -3.93 2.66
N ILE A 159 -16.98 -3.69 3.95
CA ILE A 159 -17.01 -4.72 4.99
C ILE A 159 -18.33 -5.51 4.92
N GLU A 160 -19.45 -4.83 4.76
CA GLU A 160 -20.78 -5.46 4.64
C GLU A 160 -20.86 -6.35 3.40
N GLU A 161 -20.37 -5.88 2.25
CA GLU A 161 -20.34 -6.65 1.01
C GLU A 161 -19.54 -7.95 1.18
N ILE A 162 -18.30 -7.84 1.63
CA ILE A 162 -17.42 -9.01 1.84
C ILE A 162 -17.98 -9.96 2.90
N SER A 163 -18.57 -9.45 3.97
CA SER A 163 -19.16 -10.28 5.04
C SER A 163 -20.46 -10.96 4.60
N GLY A 164 -21.23 -10.33 3.71
CA GLY A 164 -22.47 -10.88 3.16
C GLY A 164 -22.26 -12.00 2.14
N GLU A 165 -21.09 -12.09 1.53
CA GLU A 165 -20.71 -13.14 0.59
C GLU A 165 -20.24 -14.43 1.28
N ARG A 166 -20.13 -14.45 2.61
CA ARG A 166 -19.74 -15.61 3.43
C ARG A 166 -20.96 -16.23 4.09
#